data_6c24abf33a7e5f72e1379451b698536d
#
_entry.id   6c24abf33a7e5f72e1379451b698536d
#
_cell.length_a   1.000
_cell.length_b   1.000
_cell.length_c   1.000
_cell.angle_alpha   90.00
_cell.angle_beta   90.00
_cell.angle_gamma   90.00
#
_symmetry.space_group_name_H-M   'P 1'
#
loop_
_entity.id
_entity.type
_entity.pdbx_description
1 polymer ?
#
loop_
_entity_poly.entity_id
_entity_poly.type
_entity_poly.pdbx_seq_one_letter_code
_entity_poly.pdbx_strand_id
1 'polypeptide(L)'
;MNRRTWLLALASLPLTRVAAAPRPDAAPPTSAVSFDPVLPGRLPRFPDDQGAHPTFRTEWWYVTGWLSLPDGSPLGFQCTFFRVRTGVGEDNPSAFAPRQLILAHAAIADPGLGRLRHAQRSARVGFGRAGYATGQARVWLGDWSFEQIDARYQAKVSAEGFAYNLSLVPDGPPLLNGDAGFSTKAPDPRHASYYYSHPRLKVSGGVTLDGHRHSVTGLAWMDHEWSSEYLPEGAQGWDWIGLNLDDGGALMAFQMRKADGQALWANATLQSPDGSARTFAPDEIDFTPLREWHSPRTGTDYPVEWRLRIGSRQISLRPLMDDQELDSRRSTGTLYWEGAVRAFEGDREIGRGYLEMTGYAERIRVG
;
A
#
# COMPACT_ATOMS: atom_id res chain seq x y z
N MET A 1 -46.80 51.24 -12.71
CA MET A 1 -47.44 50.14 -12.02
C MET A 1 -46.43 49.51 -11.09
N ASN A 2 -46.66 49.61 -9.79
CA ASN A 2 -45.68 49.34 -8.72
C ASN A 2 -45.58 47.86 -8.37
N ARG A 3 -44.34 47.36 -8.19
CA ARG A 3 -43.99 45.94 -7.83
C ARG A 3 -44.54 45.47 -6.46
N ARG A 4 -45.32 46.27 -5.75
CA ARG A 4 -45.87 45.97 -4.42
C ARG A 4 -47.26 45.35 -4.43
N THR A 5 -47.93 45.17 -5.58
CA THR A 5 -49.33 44.72 -5.69
C THR A 5 -49.43 43.22 -5.97
N TRP A 6 -48.32 42.46 -6.11
CA TRP A 6 -48.35 41.02 -6.37
C TRP A 6 -48.17 40.13 -5.13
N LEU A 7 -47.95 40.70 -3.96
CA LEU A 7 -47.71 39.95 -2.72
C LEU A 7 -48.96 39.76 -1.82
N LEU A 8 -50.12 40.24 -2.22
CA LEU A 8 -51.34 40.17 -1.41
C LEU A 8 -52.46 39.22 -1.98
N ALA A 9 -52.20 38.53 -3.09
CA ALA A 9 -53.17 37.65 -3.74
C ALA A 9 -52.98 36.13 -3.46
N LEU A 10 -52.06 35.76 -2.56
CA LEU A 10 -51.76 34.34 -2.24
C LEU A 10 -52.21 33.88 -0.85
N ALA A 11 -53.09 34.64 -0.17
CA ALA A 11 -53.48 34.36 1.21
C ALA A 11 -54.89 33.77 1.38
N SER A 12 -55.50 33.17 0.35
CA SER A 12 -56.83 32.55 0.48
C SER A 12 -57.01 31.30 -0.38
N LEU A 13 -56.14 30.30 -0.18
CA LEU A 13 -56.42 28.92 -0.62
C LEU A 13 -56.73 28.08 0.62
N PRO A 14 -57.86 27.28 0.62
CA PRO A 14 -58.20 26.47 1.75
C PRO A 14 -57.16 25.34 1.92
N LEU A 15 -56.62 25.20 3.13
CA LEU A 15 -55.79 24.07 3.54
C LEU A 15 -56.58 22.77 3.45
N THR A 16 -56.59 22.13 2.30
CA THR A 16 -56.98 20.71 2.22
C THR A 16 -55.91 19.90 2.90
N ARG A 17 -56.27 19.26 4.00
CA ARG A 17 -55.40 18.24 4.63
C ARG A 17 -55.15 17.16 3.60
N VAL A 18 -53.95 17.19 2.99
CA VAL A 18 -53.44 16.03 2.25
C VAL A 18 -53.14 14.97 3.33
N ALA A 19 -53.95 13.93 3.35
CA ALA A 19 -53.64 12.74 4.14
C ALA A 19 -52.26 12.25 3.68
N ALA A 20 -51.29 12.17 4.60
CA ALA A 20 -50.01 11.59 4.30
C ALA A 20 -50.21 10.16 3.81
N ALA A 21 -49.81 9.90 2.58
CA ALA A 21 -49.74 8.52 2.07
C ALA A 21 -48.89 7.70 3.03
N PRO A 22 -49.26 6.43 3.30
CA PRO A 22 -48.42 5.56 4.10
C PRO A 22 -47.01 5.53 3.48
N ARG A 23 -45.99 5.76 4.30
CA ARG A 23 -44.60 5.56 3.87
C ARG A 23 -44.51 4.15 3.33
N PRO A 24 -43.91 3.95 2.13
CA PRO A 24 -43.65 2.61 1.68
C PRO A 24 -42.81 1.93 2.78
N ASP A 25 -43.20 0.71 3.13
CA ASP A 25 -42.50 -0.12 4.10
C ASP A 25 -41.02 -0.04 3.84
N ALA A 26 -40.25 0.11 4.94
CA ALA A 26 -38.78 0.16 4.86
C ALA A 26 -38.31 -1.02 4.01
N ALA A 27 -37.55 -0.72 2.96
CA ALA A 27 -36.96 -1.76 2.13
C ALA A 27 -36.33 -2.82 3.05
N PRO A 28 -36.48 -4.12 2.73
CA PRO A 28 -35.84 -5.16 3.54
C PRO A 28 -34.38 -4.84 3.71
N PRO A 29 -33.77 -5.14 4.87
CA PRO A 29 -32.39 -4.85 5.11
C PRO A 29 -31.58 -5.46 3.96
N THR A 30 -30.87 -4.63 3.22
CA THR A 30 -29.91 -5.08 2.21
C THR A 30 -29.01 -6.12 2.89
N SER A 31 -29.01 -7.34 2.37
CA SER A 31 -28.13 -8.40 2.88
C SER A 31 -26.71 -7.83 3.00
N ALA A 32 -26.12 -7.96 4.18
CA ALA A 32 -24.75 -7.48 4.40
C ALA A 32 -23.84 -8.11 3.34
N VAL A 33 -23.09 -7.28 2.64
CA VAL A 33 -22.16 -7.76 1.61
C VAL A 33 -21.13 -8.67 2.27
N SER A 34 -21.01 -9.89 1.76
CA SER A 34 -20.03 -10.86 2.22
C SER A 34 -18.74 -10.72 1.41
N PHE A 35 -17.60 -10.72 2.11
CA PHE A 35 -16.28 -10.81 1.52
C PHE A 35 -15.67 -12.16 1.83
N ASP A 36 -14.85 -12.70 0.92
CA ASP A 36 -14.18 -13.97 1.17
C ASP A 36 -13.22 -13.86 2.35
N PRO A 37 -13.24 -14.81 3.29
CA PRO A 37 -12.30 -14.83 4.41
C PRO A 37 -10.92 -15.31 3.96
N VAL A 38 -9.88 -14.87 4.67
CA VAL A 38 -8.55 -15.46 4.58
C VAL A 38 -8.51 -16.67 5.52
N LEU A 39 -8.22 -17.85 4.98
CA LEU A 39 -8.25 -19.11 5.73
C LEU A 39 -6.84 -19.75 5.76
N PRO A 40 -6.43 -20.33 6.90
CA PRO A 40 -5.17 -21.05 6.97
C PRO A 40 -5.16 -22.29 6.07
N GLY A 41 -3.99 -22.69 5.62
CA GLY A 41 -3.80 -23.89 4.80
C GLY A 41 -4.07 -23.73 3.30
N ARG A 42 -4.53 -22.56 2.84
CA ARG A 42 -4.56 -22.24 1.41
C ARG A 42 -3.19 -21.71 0.97
N LEU A 43 -2.57 -22.43 0.06
CA LEU A 43 -1.33 -21.99 -0.57
C LEU A 43 -1.60 -21.10 -1.77
N PRO A 44 -0.84 -20.00 -1.98
CA PRO A 44 -0.86 -19.27 -3.23
C PRO A 44 -0.53 -20.17 -4.43
N ARG A 45 -1.26 -20.00 -5.52
CA ARG A 45 -1.10 -20.75 -6.77
C ARG A 45 -0.60 -19.83 -7.87
N PHE A 46 0.59 -20.11 -8.38
CA PHE A 46 1.16 -19.33 -9.47
C PHE A 46 0.95 -20.02 -10.82
N PRO A 47 0.59 -19.27 -11.89
CA PRO A 47 0.51 -17.81 -11.98
C PRO A 47 -0.81 -17.18 -11.48
N ASP A 48 -1.85 -17.96 -11.17
CA ASP A 48 -3.22 -17.46 -10.97
C ASP A 48 -3.29 -16.38 -9.88
N ASP A 49 -2.64 -16.60 -8.74
CA ASP A 49 -2.62 -15.67 -7.61
C ASP A 49 -1.62 -14.49 -7.80
N GLN A 50 -1.09 -14.29 -9.01
CA GLN A 50 -0.44 -13.02 -9.39
C GLN A 50 -1.47 -11.95 -9.77
N GLY A 51 -2.66 -12.36 -10.19
CA GLY A 51 -3.77 -11.50 -10.56
C GLY A 51 -4.60 -11.04 -9.36
N ALA A 52 -5.65 -10.28 -9.66
CA ALA A 52 -6.54 -9.73 -8.64
C ALA A 52 -7.51 -10.77 -8.06
N HIS A 53 -7.88 -10.55 -6.79
CA HIS A 53 -8.82 -11.35 -6.00
C HIS A 53 -10.07 -10.53 -5.65
N PRO A 54 -10.97 -10.26 -6.60
CA PRO A 54 -12.04 -9.26 -6.48
C PRO A 54 -13.12 -9.59 -5.45
N THR A 55 -13.16 -10.80 -4.92
CA THR A 55 -14.09 -11.22 -3.86
C THR A 55 -13.63 -10.80 -2.47
N PHE A 56 -12.34 -10.53 -2.29
CA PHE A 56 -11.79 -9.97 -1.06
C PHE A 56 -12.01 -8.45 -0.98
N ARG A 57 -12.02 -7.90 0.23
CA ARG A 57 -12.28 -6.48 0.48
C ARG A 57 -11.16 -5.60 -0.06
N THR A 58 -9.90 -5.91 0.27
CA THR A 58 -8.73 -5.10 -0.07
C THR A 58 -7.61 -5.95 -0.62
N GLU A 59 -6.79 -5.34 -1.48
CA GLU A 59 -5.66 -5.98 -2.13
C GLU A 59 -4.70 -4.91 -2.62
N TRP A 60 -3.40 -5.19 -2.61
CA TRP A 60 -2.41 -4.27 -3.16
C TRP A 60 -1.22 -4.95 -3.79
N TRP A 61 -0.68 -4.32 -4.82
CA TRP A 61 0.62 -4.56 -5.41
C TRP A 61 1.49 -3.37 -5.00
N TYR A 62 2.47 -3.62 -4.15
CA TYR A 62 3.36 -2.60 -3.59
C TYR A 62 4.78 -2.88 -4.09
N VAL A 63 5.36 -1.94 -4.83
CA VAL A 63 6.69 -2.08 -5.43
C VAL A 63 7.56 -0.94 -4.95
N THR A 64 8.68 -1.29 -4.34
CA THR A 64 9.66 -0.32 -3.84
C THR A 64 11.06 -0.74 -4.23
N GLY A 65 11.99 0.20 -4.26
CA GLY A 65 13.37 -0.16 -4.58
C GLY A 65 14.34 1.00 -4.62
N TRP A 66 15.58 0.62 -4.81
CA TRP A 66 16.69 1.52 -5.01
C TRP A 66 17.11 1.54 -6.46
N LEU A 67 17.33 2.73 -7.00
CA LEU A 67 17.83 2.97 -8.33
C LEU A 67 19.18 3.68 -8.25
N SER A 68 20.02 3.42 -9.22
CA SER A 68 21.29 4.13 -9.44
C SER A 68 21.20 4.91 -10.74
N LEU A 69 21.51 6.21 -10.67
CA LEU A 69 21.75 7.06 -11.83
C LEU A 69 23.10 6.73 -12.48
N PRO A 70 23.35 7.19 -13.73
CA PRO A 70 24.63 6.91 -14.42
C PRO A 70 25.87 7.41 -13.69
N ASP A 71 25.76 8.45 -12.86
CA ASP A 71 26.83 8.99 -12.03
C ASP A 71 27.00 8.27 -10.68
N GLY A 72 26.19 7.23 -10.43
CA GLY A 72 26.16 6.46 -9.18
C GLY A 72 25.27 7.05 -8.10
N SER A 73 24.65 8.21 -8.29
CA SER A 73 23.74 8.82 -7.33
C SER A 73 22.53 7.92 -7.08
N PRO A 74 22.15 7.67 -5.83
CA PRO A 74 21.02 6.81 -5.49
C PRO A 74 19.70 7.56 -5.56
N LEU A 75 18.64 6.84 -5.97
CA LEU A 75 17.24 7.24 -5.80
C LEU A 75 16.49 6.09 -5.13
N GLY A 76 15.47 6.42 -4.36
CA GLY A 76 14.40 5.48 -3.99
C GLY A 76 13.21 5.62 -4.92
N PHE A 77 12.45 4.56 -5.15
CA PHE A 77 11.17 4.64 -5.84
C PHE A 77 10.11 3.77 -5.17
N GLN A 78 8.87 4.18 -5.32
CA GLN A 78 7.70 3.45 -4.84
C GLN A 78 6.59 3.55 -5.89
N CYS A 79 5.83 2.44 -6.05
CA CYS A 79 4.66 2.35 -6.89
C CYS A 79 3.68 1.37 -6.22
N THR A 80 2.53 1.87 -5.78
CA THR A 80 1.50 1.03 -5.16
C THR A 80 0.19 1.17 -5.90
N PHE A 81 -0.45 0.05 -6.17
CA PHE A 81 -1.84 0.00 -6.60
C PHE A 81 -2.64 -0.76 -5.55
N PHE A 82 -3.71 -0.14 -5.09
CA PHE A 82 -4.69 -0.74 -4.19
C PHE A 82 -5.96 -1.03 -4.98
N ARG A 83 -6.54 -2.21 -4.78
CA ARG A 83 -7.90 -2.54 -5.18
C ARG A 83 -8.77 -2.65 -3.92
N VAL A 84 -9.90 -1.99 -3.93
CA VAL A 84 -10.87 -2.03 -2.83
C VAL A 84 -12.24 -2.41 -3.36
N ARG A 85 -12.83 -3.50 -2.83
CA ARG A 85 -14.25 -3.82 -2.99
C ARG A 85 -15.02 -3.09 -1.91
N THR A 86 -15.82 -2.13 -2.32
CA THR A 86 -16.45 -1.18 -1.39
C THR A 86 -17.62 -1.77 -0.60
N GLY A 87 -18.25 -2.82 -1.11
CA GLY A 87 -19.53 -3.32 -0.60
C GLY A 87 -20.71 -2.39 -0.91
N VAL A 88 -20.52 -1.36 -1.72
CA VAL A 88 -21.55 -0.38 -2.05
C VAL A 88 -22.05 -0.61 -3.48
N GLY A 89 -23.38 -0.68 -3.65
CA GLY A 89 -24.00 -0.81 -4.96
C GLY A 89 -23.74 -2.15 -5.64
N GLU A 90 -23.55 -3.23 -4.90
CA GLU A 90 -23.32 -4.58 -5.43
C GLU A 90 -24.45 -5.01 -6.35
N ASP A 91 -25.71 -4.75 -5.97
CA ASP A 91 -26.91 -5.07 -6.74
C ASP A 91 -27.30 -3.98 -7.76
N ASN A 92 -26.58 -2.90 -7.84
CA ASN A 92 -26.87 -1.81 -8.76
C ASN A 92 -26.38 -2.19 -10.17
N PRO A 93 -27.26 -2.32 -11.18
CA PRO A 93 -26.86 -2.71 -12.54
C PRO A 93 -26.05 -1.63 -13.28
N SER A 94 -26.01 -0.41 -12.74
CA SER A 94 -25.28 0.68 -13.36
C SER A 94 -23.78 0.40 -13.48
N ALA A 95 -23.21 0.62 -14.65
CA ALA A 95 -21.75 0.62 -14.83
C ALA A 95 -21.05 1.73 -14.03
N PHE A 96 -21.80 2.68 -13.47
CA PHE A 96 -21.29 3.75 -12.60
C PHE A 96 -21.28 3.36 -11.13
N ALA A 97 -21.82 2.20 -10.73
CA ALA A 97 -21.78 1.74 -9.34
C ALA A 97 -20.32 1.57 -8.87
N PRO A 98 -19.94 2.12 -7.71
CA PRO A 98 -18.55 2.12 -7.24
C PRO A 98 -18.18 0.79 -6.54
N ARG A 99 -18.51 -0.35 -7.15
CA ARG A 99 -18.28 -1.68 -6.54
C ARG A 99 -16.82 -1.97 -6.27
N GLN A 100 -15.94 -1.56 -7.19
CA GLN A 100 -14.50 -1.73 -7.10
C GLN A 100 -13.80 -0.40 -7.38
N LEU A 101 -12.82 -0.08 -6.55
CA LEU A 101 -11.96 1.10 -6.70
C LEU A 101 -10.52 0.67 -6.96
N ILE A 102 -9.79 1.46 -7.74
CA ILE A 102 -8.34 1.43 -7.80
C ILE A 102 -7.84 2.78 -7.26
N LEU A 103 -6.92 2.68 -6.30
CA LEU A 103 -6.13 3.81 -5.83
C LEU A 103 -4.67 3.52 -6.20
N ALA A 104 -3.90 4.54 -6.48
CA ALA A 104 -2.49 4.36 -6.80
C ALA A 104 -1.65 5.49 -6.20
N HIS A 105 -0.52 5.12 -5.63
CA HIS A 105 0.51 6.03 -5.14
C HIS A 105 1.80 5.78 -5.92
N ALA A 106 2.55 6.83 -6.16
CA ALA A 106 3.88 6.73 -6.76
C ALA A 106 4.79 7.79 -6.17
N ALA A 107 6.06 7.42 -5.98
CA ALA A 107 7.03 8.34 -5.41
C ALA A 107 8.45 8.11 -5.94
N ILE A 108 9.27 9.16 -5.84
CA ILE A 108 10.72 9.13 -5.98
C ILE A 108 11.34 9.81 -4.77
N ALA A 109 12.17 9.08 -4.03
CA ALA A 109 13.05 9.62 -3.01
C ALA A 109 14.33 10.12 -3.68
N ASP A 110 14.48 11.43 -3.75
CA ASP A 110 15.57 12.12 -4.43
C ASP A 110 16.40 12.93 -3.41
N PRO A 111 17.58 12.43 -2.98
CA PRO A 111 18.41 13.17 -2.01
C PRO A 111 18.85 14.54 -2.52
N GLY A 112 18.98 14.73 -3.83
CA GLY A 112 19.30 16.02 -4.42
C GLY A 112 18.22 17.08 -4.20
N LEU A 113 16.95 16.66 -4.11
CA LEU A 113 15.83 17.53 -3.74
C LEU A 113 15.66 17.63 -2.21
N GLY A 114 16.10 16.62 -1.44
CA GLY A 114 15.97 16.55 0.00
C GLY A 114 14.57 16.28 0.52
N ARG A 115 13.62 15.92 -0.36
CA ARG A 115 12.24 15.54 -0.03
C ARG A 115 11.68 14.55 -1.03
N LEU A 116 10.65 13.81 -0.59
CA LEU A 116 9.93 12.88 -1.47
C LEU A 116 9.15 13.65 -2.56
N ARG A 117 9.32 13.21 -3.82
CA ARG A 117 8.37 13.54 -4.91
C ARG A 117 7.30 12.47 -4.89
N HIS A 118 6.04 12.83 -4.80
CA HIS A 118 4.96 11.84 -4.80
C HIS A 118 3.73 12.33 -5.55
N ALA A 119 2.92 11.40 -6.01
CA ALA A 119 1.63 11.63 -6.64
C ALA A 119 0.66 10.52 -6.28
N GLN A 120 -0.64 10.82 -6.34
CA GLN A 120 -1.70 9.89 -6.01
C GLN A 120 -2.86 10.01 -7.01
N ARG A 121 -3.54 8.90 -7.24
CA ARG A 121 -4.73 8.83 -8.10
C ARG A 121 -5.75 7.88 -7.49
N SER A 122 -7.03 8.08 -7.81
CA SER A 122 -8.10 7.16 -7.47
C SER A 122 -9.20 7.19 -8.52
N ALA A 123 -9.78 6.04 -8.83
CA ALA A 123 -10.96 5.93 -9.66
C ALA A 123 -11.72 4.64 -9.38
N ARG A 124 -13.03 4.63 -9.68
CA ARG A 124 -13.77 3.39 -9.78
C ARG A 124 -13.32 2.60 -11.00
N VAL A 125 -13.37 1.29 -10.90
CA VAL A 125 -13.09 0.37 -12.01
C VAL A 125 -14.14 0.56 -13.12
N GLY A 126 -13.69 0.61 -14.34
CA GLY A 126 -14.56 0.67 -15.52
C GLY A 126 -14.10 1.67 -16.58
N PHE A 127 -14.81 1.64 -17.70
CA PHE A 127 -14.63 2.53 -18.86
C PHE A 127 -13.20 2.56 -19.43
N GLY A 128 -12.41 1.49 -19.21
CA GLY A 128 -11.01 1.42 -19.59
C GLY A 128 -10.06 2.35 -18.82
N ARG A 129 -10.60 3.19 -17.89
CA ARG A 129 -9.79 4.17 -17.16
C ARG A 129 -9.07 3.59 -15.95
N ALA A 130 -9.70 2.65 -15.27
CA ALA A 130 -9.09 1.91 -14.16
C ALA A 130 -9.56 0.48 -14.19
N GLY A 131 -8.71 -0.44 -13.80
CA GLY A 131 -9.04 -1.86 -13.77
C GLY A 131 -7.88 -2.73 -13.33
N TYR A 132 -8.16 -4.02 -13.37
CA TYR A 132 -7.24 -5.10 -13.02
C TYR A 132 -7.53 -6.33 -13.89
N ALA A 133 -6.61 -7.29 -13.91
CA ALA A 133 -6.84 -8.61 -14.46
C ALA A 133 -6.81 -9.67 -13.33
N THR A 134 -7.55 -10.75 -13.50
CA THR A 134 -7.42 -11.98 -12.71
C THR A 134 -6.47 -12.93 -13.40
N GLY A 135 -5.75 -13.78 -12.65
CA GLY A 135 -4.85 -14.80 -13.20
C GLY A 135 -3.50 -14.28 -13.70
N GLN A 136 -3.28 -12.97 -13.73
CA GLN A 136 -1.99 -12.36 -14.03
C GLN A 136 -1.88 -11.00 -13.37
N ALA A 137 -0.69 -10.62 -12.96
CA ALA A 137 -0.44 -9.29 -12.42
C ALA A 137 -0.66 -8.23 -13.49
N ARG A 138 -1.78 -7.54 -13.42
CA ARG A 138 -2.09 -6.39 -14.25
C ARG A 138 -3.10 -5.49 -13.56
N VAL A 139 -2.69 -4.27 -13.25
CA VAL A 139 -3.53 -3.23 -12.67
C VAL A 139 -3.17 -1.89 -13.30
N TRP A 140 -4.17 -1.04 -13.54
CA TRP A 140 -3.93 0.27 -14.17
C TRP A 140 -4.90 1.33 -13.67
N LEU A 141 -4.45 2.58 -13.78
CA LEU A 141 -5.22 3.77 -13.45
C LEU A 141 -4.78 4.94 -14.36
N GLY A 142 -5.55 5.20 -15.41
CA GLY A 142 -5.18 6.12 -16.47
C GLY A 142 -3.98 5.58 -17.26
N ASP A 143 -2.90 6.36 -17.29
CA ASP A 143 -1.62 6.02 -17.92
C ASP A 143 -0.59 5.39 -16.94
N TRP A 144 -0.97 5.18 -15.68
CA TRP A 144 -0.20 4.42 -14.73
C TRP A 144 -0.55 2.93 -14.80
N SER A 145 0.45 2.08 -14.76
CA SER A 145 0.24 0.63 -14.76
C SER A 145 1.35 -0.12 -14.02
N PHE A 146 0.95 -1.25 -13.45
CA PHE A 146 1.85 -2.32 -13.04
C PHE A 146 1.34 -3.60 -13.69
N GLU A 147 2.17 -4.24 -14.52
CA GLU A 147 1.76 -5.42 -15.26
C GLU A 147 2.90 -6.41 -15.47
N GLN A 148 2.56 -7.68 -15.48
CA GLN A 148 3.48 -8.74 -15.89
C GLN A 148 3.42 -8.91 -17.41
N ILE A 149 4.61 -8.89 -18.02
CA ILE A 149 4.81 -9.14 -19.45
C ILE A 149 5.87 -10.23 -19.54
N ASP A 150 5.47 -11.41 -19.97
CA ASP A 150 6.32 -12.61 -19.98
C ASP A 150 6.86 -12.91 -18.55
N ALA A 151 8.18 -13.00 -18.39
CA ALA A 151 8.85 -13.31 -17.13
C ALA A 151 9.26 -12.05 -16.34
N ARG A 152 8.76 -10.87 -16.68
CA ARG A 152 9.11 -9.59 -16.02
C ARG A 152 7.87 -8.79 -15.67
N TYR A 153 8.02 -7.90 -14.71
CA TYR A 153 7.03 -6.87 -14.43
C TYR A 153 7.45 -5.55 -15.07
N GLN A 154 6.47 -4.73 -15.41
CA GLN A 154 6.66 -3.36 -15.87
C GLN A 154 5.86 -2.42 -14.97
N ALA A 155 6.53 -1.41 -14.40
CA ALA A 155 5.92 -0.32 -13.68
C ALA A 155 6.03 0.95 -14.52
N LYS A 156 4.89 1.58 -14.82
CA LYS A 156 4.82 2.82 -15.59
C LYS A 156 4.04 3.88 -14.83
N VAL A 157 4.67 5.01 -14.61
CA VAL A 157 4.10 6.17 -13.91
C VAL A 157 4.47 7.45 -14.64
N SER A 158 3.52 8.39 -14.72
CA SER A 158 3.71 9.73 -15.22
C SER A 158 3.01 10.72 -14.29
N ALA A 159 3.77 11.59 -13.63
CA ALA A 159 3.30 12.58 -12.69
C ALA A 159 3.96 13.94 -12.92
N GLU A 160 3.48 14.97 -12.27
CA GLU A 160 4.13 16.28 -12.27
C GLU A 160 5.48 16.20 -11.56
N GLY A 161 6.53 16.66 -12.23
CA GLY A 161 7.90 16.67 -11.71
C GLY A 161 8.64 15.34 -11.78
N PHE A 162 7.97 14.20 -12.02
CA PHE A 162 8.63 12.92 -12.22
C PHE A 162 7.83 11.93 -13.06
N ALA A 163 8.54 11.04 -13.73
CA ALA A 163 7.96 9.87 -14.38
C ALA A 163 8.96 8.73 -14.38
N TYR A 164 8.48 7.50 -14.49
CA TYR A 164 9.34 6.34 -14.71
C TYR A 164 8.67 5.27 -15.55
N ASN A 165 9.51 4.51 -16.23
CA ASN A 165 9.14 3.29 -16.92
C ASN A 165 10.22 2.25 -16.62
N LEU A 166 9.91 1.33 -15.72
CA LEU A 166 10.86 0.39 -15.15
C LEU A 166 10.45 -1.04 -15.51
N SER A 167 11.44 -1.81 -15.97
CA SER A 167 11.36 -3.26 -16.13
C SER A 167 11.96 -3.91 -14.90
N LEU A 168 11.24 -4.85 -14.28
CA LEU A 168 11.62 -5.53 -13.04
C LEU A 168 11.63 -7.04 -13.31
N VAL A 169 12.80 -7.65 -13.20
CA VAL A 169 12.99 -9.09 -13.48
C VAL A 169 13.21 -9.83 -12.17
N PRO A 170 12.33 -10.80 -11.81
CA PRO A 170 12.53 -11.63 -10.64
C PRO A 170 13.85 -12.39 -10.67
N ASP A 171 14.55 -12.44 -9.53
CA ASP A 171 15.79 -13.19 -9.34
C ASP A 171 15.57 -14.46 -8.50
N GLY A 172 14.38 -15.05 -8.59
CA GLY A 172 14.00 -16.26 -7.86
C GLY A 172 12.48 -16.43 -7.72
N PRO A 173 12.07 -17.48 -7.05
CA PRO A 173 10.66 -17.72 -6.75
C PRO A 173 10.13 -16.68 -5.75
N PRO A 174 8.79 -16.52 -5.66
CA PRO A 174 8.19 -15.68 -4.63
C PRO A 174 8.48 -16.20 -3.23
N LEU A 175 8.69 -15.28 -2.29
CA LEU A 175 8.78 -15.53 -0.86
C LEU A 175 7.38 -15.53 -0.26
N LEU A 176 6.94 -16.65 0.29
CA LEU A 176 5.66 -16.75 0.98
C LEU A 176 5.81 -16.28 2.43
N ASN A 177 5.12 -15.20 2.79
CA ASN A 177 5.22 -14.60 4.12
C ASN A 177 4.29 -15.27 5.14
N GLY A 178 4.72 -15.34 6.40
CA GLY A 178 3.97 -16.02 7.45
C GLY A 178 4.00 -17.55 7.31
N ASP A 179 2.87 -18.20 7.56
CA ASP A 179 2.72 -19.64 7.38
C ASP A 179 2.38 -19.95 5.92
N ALA A 180 3.42 -20.16 5.09
CA ALA A 180 3.31 -20.48 3.67
C ALA A 180 2.37 -19.52 2.88
N GLY A 181 2.42 -18.24 3.20
CA GLY A 181 1.58 -17.21 2.57
C GLY A 181 0.35 -16.79 3.39
N PHE A 182 0.05 -17.47 4.49
CA PHE A 182 -0.97 -17.04 5.45
C PHE A 182 -0.31 -16.16 6.53
N SER A 183 -0.51 -14.84 6.45
CA SER A 183 0.13 -13.85 7.31
C SER A 183 -0.85 -13.25 8.30
N THR A 184 -0.76 -13.66 9.57
CA THR A 184 -1.58 -13.10 10.65
C THR A 184 -1.16 -11.68 11.02
N LYS A 185 -2.14 -10.84 11.35
CA LYS A 185 -1.96 -9.43 11.73
C LYS A 185 -2.33 -9.15 13.19
N ALA A 186 -2.82 -10.18 13.88
CA ALA A 186 -3.22 -10.14 15.29
C ALA A 186 -3.15 -11.54 15.90
N PRO A 187 -3.29 -11.66 17.25
CA PRO A 187 -3.51 -12.94 17.91
C PRO A 187 -4.77 -13.67 17.42
N ASP A 188 -5.82 -12.92 17.02
CA ASP A 188 -7.01 -13.49 16.38
C ASP A 188 -6.70 -13.77 14.89
N PRO A 189 -6.67 -15.04 14.45
CA PRO A 189 -6.29 -15.41 13.08
C PRO A 189 -7.28 -14.97 12.01
N ARG A 190 -8.45 -14.41 12.36
CA ARG A 190 -9.36 -13.77 11.39
C ARG A 190 -8.72 -12.53 10.76
N HIS A 191 -7.87 -11.82 11.52
CA HIS A 191 -7.05 -10.73 11.01
C HIS A 191 -5.81 -11.29 10.33
N ALA A 192 -5.92 -11.57 9.05
CA ALA A 192 -4.86 -12.16 8.24
C ALA A 192 -4.97 -11.70 6.79
N SER A 193 -3.92 -11.94 6.05
CA SER A 193 -3.86 -11.78 4.61
C SER A 193 -3.23 -12.99 3.95
N TYR A 194 -3.52 -13.20 2.67
CA TYR A 194 -2.62 -13.97 1.81
C TYR A 194 -1.54 -13.01 1.32
N TYR A 195 -0.28 -13.39 1.49
CA TYR A 195 0.84 -12.49 1.31
C TYR A 195 2.06 -13.19 0.75
N TYR A 196 2.51 -12.74 -0.40
CA TYR A 196 3.82 -13.11 -0.94
C TYR A 196 4.60 -11.89 -1.41
N SER A 197 5.92 -12.03 -1.44
CA SER A 197 6.85 -11.02 -1.93
C SER A 197 7.68 -11.56 -3.08
N HIS A 198 8.11 -10.67 -3.97
CA HIS A 198 9.24 -10.91 -4.85
C HIS A 198 10.39 -9.99 -4.41
N PRO A 199 11.31 -10.49 -3.58
CA PRO A 199 12.56 -9.77 -3.29
C PRO A 199 13.48 -9.77 -4.51
N ARG A 200 14.49 -8.90 -4.51
CA ARG A 200 15.61 -8.88 -5.46
C ARG A 200 15.19 -8.79 -6.92
N LEU A 201 14.13 -8.04 -7.21
CA LEU A 201 13.76 -7.72 -8.59
C LEU A 201 14.87 -6.86 -9.23
N LYS A 202 15.54 -7.37 -10.26
CA LYS A 202 16.52 -6.59 -11.03
C LYS A 202 15.81 -5.53 -11.85
N VAL A 203 16.15 -4.27 -11.63
CA VAL A 203 15.50 -3.13 -12.26
C VAL A 203 16.38 -2.56 -13.36
N SER A 204 15.75 -2.24 -14.49
CA SER A 204 16.31 -1.41 -15.54
C SER A 204 15.22 -0.53 -16.17
N GLY A 205 15.62 0.60 -16.75
CA GLY A 205 14.65 1.47 -17.41
C GLY A 205 15.05 2.94 -17.41
N GLY A 206 14.05 3.80 -17.31
CA GLY A 206 14.24 5.24 -17.28
C GLY A 206 13.40 5.94 -16.24
N VAL A 207 14.01 6.95 -15.62
CA VAL A 207 13.37 7.93 -14.75
C VAL A 207 13.48 9.31 -15.40
N THR A 208 12.44 10.09 -15.33
CA THR A 208 12.44 11.51 -15.72
C THR A 208 12.24 12.35 -14.47
N LEU A 209 13.14 13.28 -14.21
CA LEU A 209 13.10 14.23 -13.11
C LEU A 209 13.13 15.64 -13.69
N ASP A 210 12.14 16.47 -13.40
CA ASP A 210 12.02 17.85 -13.92
C ASP A 210 12.25 17.98 -15.43
N GLY A 211 11.73 17.01 -16.20
CA GLY A 211 11.85 16.93 -17.67
C GLY A 211 13.14 16.28 -18.18
N HIS A 212 14.13 16.01 -17.31
CA HIS A 212 15.40 15.36 -17.69
C HIS A 212 15.30 13.84 -17.53
N ARG A 213 15.54 13.13 -18.62
CA ARG A 213 15.49 11.67 -18.63
C ARG A 213 16.84 11.05 -18.29
N HIS A 214 16.82 10.08 -17.39
CA HIS A 214 17.99 9.31 -16.96
C HIS A 214 17.74 7.83 -17.17
N SER A 215 18.72 7.08 -17.66
CA SER A 215 18.71 5.62 -17.58
C SER A 215 19.04 5.20 -16.15
N VAL A 216 18.38 4.16 -15.67
CA VAL A 216 18.60 3.66 -14.29
C VAL A 216 18.74 2.16 -14.28
N THR A 217 19.46 1.66 -13.28
CA THR A 217 19.47 0.26 -12.86
C THR A 217 19.25 0.17 -11.36
N GLY A 218 18.91 -1.01 -10.84
CA GLY A 218 18.73 -1.13 -9.39
C GLY A 218 18.21 -2.48 -8.95
N LEU A 219 17.77 -2.52 -7.68
CA LEU A 219 17.07 -3.64 -7.08
C LEU A 219 15.77 -3.16 -6.44
N ALA A 220 14.71 -3.95 -6.62
CA ALA A 220 13.41 -3.68 -6.05
C ALA A 220 12.89 -4.86 -5.22
N TRP A 221 11.85 -4.56 -4.49
CA TRP A 221 10.98 -5.45 -3.73
C TRP A 221 9.56 -5.28 -4.24
N MET A 222 8.79 -6.35 -4.33
CA MET A 222 7.36 -6.29 -4.60
C MET A 222 6.61 -7.13 -3.58
N ASP A 223 5.54 -6.57 -3.02
CA ASP A 223 4.53 -7.28 -2.26
C ASP A 223 3.24 -7.39 -3.04
N HIS A 224 2.60 -8.55 -2.95
CA HIS A 224 1.21 -8.73 -3.31
C HIS A 224 0.48 -9.34 -2.12
N GLU A 225 -0.55 -8.64 -1.68
CA GLU A 225 -1.25 -9.00 -0.46
C GLU A 225 -2.75 -8.71 -0.60
N TRP A 226 -3.60 -9.64 -0.13
CA TRP A 226 -5.06 -9.46 -0.16
C TRP A 226 -5.72 -9.99 1.10
N SER A 227 -6.78 -9.29 1.53
CA SER A 227 -7.48 -9.55 2.78
C SER A 227 -8.90 -9.01 2.78
N SER A 228 -9.72 -9.49 3.70
CA SER A 228 -11.02 -8.92 4.01
C SER A 228 -11.10 -8.33 5.42
N GLU A 229 -10.30 -8.84 6.36
CA GLU A 229 -10.19 -8.38 7.75
C GLU A 229 -8.72 -8.14 8.11
N TYR A 230 -8.13 -7.08 7.57
CA TYR A 230 -6.71 -6.81 7.72
C TYR A 230 -6.35 -6.16 9.05
N LEU A 231 -7.04 -5.08 9.42
CA LEU A 231 -6.67 -4.24 10.56
C LEU A 231 -7.39 -4.69 11.83
N PRO A 232 -6.69 -5.19 12.86
CA PRO A 232 -7.31 -5.60 14.11
C PRO A 232 -7.82 -4.40 14.92
N GLU A 233 -8.80 -4.67 15.79
CA GLU A 233 -9.27 -3.68 16.76
C GLU A 233 -8.11 -3.26 17.68
N GLY A 234 -8.00 -1.97 17.95
CA GLY A 234 -6.92 -1.39 18.77
C GLY A 234 -5.64 -1.09 18.02
N ALA A 235 -5.49 -1.51 16.75
CA ALA A 235 -4.35 -1.08 15.95
C ALA A 235 -4.47 0.40 15.58
N GLN A 236 -3.38 1.13 15.75
CA GLN A 236 -3.21 2.53 15.34
C GLN A 236 -2.70 2.61 13.89
N GLY A 237 -1.74 1.74 13.57
CA GLY A 237 -1.07 1.63 12.29
C GLY A 237 -0.06 0.51 12.32
N TRP A 238 0.84 0.49 11.37
CA TRP A 238 1.94 -0.48 11.28
C TRP A 238 3.24 0.17 10.87
N ASP A 239 4.33 -0.54 11.16
CA ASP A 239 5.66 -0.32 10.62
C ASP A 239 6.04 -1.58 9.86
N TRP A 240 6.46 -1.45 8.61
CA TRP A 240 6.82 -2.54 7.73
C TRP A 240 8.18 -2.29 7.09
N ILE A 241 8.97 -3.34 6.90
CA ILE A 241 10.22 -3.32 6.15
C ILE A 241 10.29 -4.46 5.13
N GLY A 242 10.90 -4.17 3.98
CA GLY A 242 11.39 -5.17 3.03
C GLY A 242 12.83 -4.85 2.67
N LEU A 243 13.75 -5.77 2.95
CA LEU A 243 15.18 -5.61 2.73
C LEU A 243 15.72 -6.65 1.75
N ASN A 244 16.44 -6.19 0.73
CA ASN A 244 17.32 -7.03 -0.08
C ASN A 244 18.70 -7.02 0.57
N LEU A 245 19.20 -8.19 1.00
CA LEU A 245 20.46 -8.33 1.68
C LEU A 245 21.60 -8.55 0.68
N ASP A 246 22.80 -8.04 1.00
CA ASP A 246 23.98 -8.10 0.13
C ASP A 246 24.52 -9.52 -0.04
N ASP A 247 24.22 -10.41 0.90
CA ASP A 247 24.57 -11.83 0.82
C ASP A 247 23.68 -12.63 -0.14
N GLY A 248 22.63 -12.01 -0.66
CA GLY A 248 21.64 -12.65 -1.54
C GLY A 248 20.37 -13.07 -0.83
N GLY A 249 20.30 -12.90 0.49
CA GLY A 249 19.08 -13.12 1.28
C GLY A 249 18.09 -11.96 1.15
N ALA A 250 16.95 -12.11 1.85
CA ALA A 250 15.90 -11.11 1.93
C ALA A 250 15.18 -11.17 3.27
N LEU A 251 14.75 -10.03 3.79
CA LEU A 251 14.03 -9.95 5.05
C LEU A 251 12.79 -9.07 4.89
N MET A 252 11.62 -9.64 5.18
CA MET A 252 10.39 -8.89 5.45
C MET A 252 10.13 -8.92 6.96
N ALA A 253 9.74 -7.79 7.54
CA ALA A 253 9.21 -7.76 8.90
C ALA A 253 8.18 -6.64 9.04
N PHE A 254 7.21 -6.82 9.92
CA PHE A 254 6.27 -5.78 10.30
C PHE A 254 5.86 -5.89 11.76
N GLN A 255 5.39 -4.77 12.32
CA GLN A 255 4.62 -4.74 13.55
C GLN A 255 3.33 -3.95 13.36
N MET A 256 2.23 -4.46 13.89
CA MET A 256 1.02 -3.70 14.15
C MET A 256 1.20 -2.95 15.46
N ARG A 257 0.93 -1.66 15.48
CA ARG A 257 1.11 -0.77 16.64
C ARG A 257 -0.20 -0.35 17.26
N LYS A 258 -0.22 -0.27 18.60
CA LYS A 258 -1.25 0.42 19.38
C LYS A 258 -0.99 1.93 19.40
N ALA A 259 -1.96 2.69 19.92
CA ALA A 259 -1.85 4.14 20.06
C ALA A 259 -0.72 4.60 21.01
N ASP A 260 -0.32 3.75 21.95
CA ASP A 260 0.80 4.00 22.88
C ASP A 260 2.17 3.62 22.30
N GLY A 261 2.23 3.23 21.03
CA GLY A 261 3.45 2.80 20.32
C GLY A 261 3.85 1.34 20.58
N GLN A 262 3.20 0.64 21.52
CA GLN A 262 3.53 -0.77 21.76
C GLN A 262 3.10 -1.66 20.59
N ALA A 263 3.86 -2.74 20.35
CA ALA A 263 3.46 -3.76 19.41
C ALA A 263 2.18 -4.45 19.87
N LEU A 264 1.21 -4.55 18.99
CA LEU A 264 0.02 -5.39 19.14
C LEU A 264 0.30 -6.78 18.57
N TRP A 265 1.03 -6.84 17.48
CA TRP A 265 1.43 -8.04 16.77
C TRP A 265 2.68 -7.77 15.94
N ALA A 266 3.49 -8.78 15.69
CA ALA A 266 4.62 -8.68 14.78
C ALA A 266 4.81 -10.01 14.02
N ASN A 267 5.40 -9.94 12.84
CA ASN A 267 5.81 -11.12 12.08
C ASN A 267 7.03 -10.74 11.21
N ALA A 268 7.90 -11.72 10.97
CA ALA A 268 9.01 -11.55 10.05
C ALA A 268 9.29 -12.85 9.30
N THR A 269 9.75 -12.71 8.06
CA THR A 269 10.21 -13.82 7.21
C THR A 269 11.59 -13.48 6.66
N LEU A 270 12.58 -14.29 7.01
CA LEU A 270 13.95 -14.22 6.50
C LEU A 270 14.15 -15.30 5.45
N GLN A 271 14.51 -14.93 4.25
CA GLN A 271 14.99 -15.83 3.21
C GLN A 271 16.51 -15.82 3.20
N SER A 272 17.11 -17.00 3.33
CA SER A 272 18.55 -17.21 3.21
C SER A 272 18.99 -17.18 1.73
N PRO A 273 20.29 -17.00 1.44
CA PRO A 273 20.81 -17.03 0.06
C PRO A 273 20.54 -18.33 -0.72
N ASP A 274 20.38 -19.45 -0.01
CA ASP A 274 20.03 -20.75 -0.59
C ASP A 274 18.54 -20.91 -0.93
N GLY A 275 17.73 -19.87 -0.66
CA GLY A 275 16.29 -19.85 -0.89
C GLY A 275 15.45 -20.42 0.26
N SER A 276 16.07 -21.01 1.29
CA SER A 276 15.33 -21.44 2.49
C SER A 276 14.75 -20.24 3.23
N ALA A 277 13.53 -20.38 3.77
CA ALA A 277 12.85 -19.32 4.49
C ALA A 277 12.53 -19.73 5.93
N ARG A 278 12.67 -18.78 6.86
CA ARG A 278 12.28 -18.92 8.26
C ARG A 278 11.34 -17.79 8.65
N THR A 279 10.21 -18.15 9.26
CA THR A 279 9.29 -17.21 9.90
C THR A 279 9.63 -17.09 11.39
N PHE A 280 9.52 -15.85 11.92
CA PHE A 280 9.75 -15.53 13.32
C PHE A 280 8.43 -15.18 14.01
N ALA A 281 8.28 -15.65 15.24
CA ALA A 281 7.13 -15.37 16.09
C ALA A 281 7.22 -13.93 16.68
N PRO A 282 6.10 -13.36 17.16
CA PRO A 282 6.07 -11.98 17.68
C PRO A 282 7.07 -11.71 18.80
N ASP A 283 7.36 -12.67 19.68
CA ASP A 283 8.29 -12.54 20.79
C ASP A 283 9.77 -12.58 20.35
N GLU A 284 10.04 -13.04 19.14
CA GLU A 284 11.36 -13.00 18.52
C GLU A 284 11.67 -11.67 17.82
N ILE A 285 10.69 -10.74 17.76
CA ILE A 285 10.77 -9.50 16.97
C ILE A 285 10.63 -8.29 17.87
N ASP A 286 11.49 -7.30 17.68
CA ASP A 286 11.40 -6.01 18.35
C ASP A 286 11.77 -4.87 17.40
N PHE A 287 10.97 -3.80 17.43
CA PHE A 287 11.19 -2.55 16.70
C PHE A 287 11.44 -1.44 17.71
N THR A 288 12.68 -1.02 17.87
CA THR A 288 13.06 0.08 18.77
C THR A 288 13.40 1.32 17.97
N PRO A 289 12.66 2.46 18.12
CA PRO A 289 13.00 3.72 17.47
C PRO A 289 14.31 4.29 18.05
N LEU A 290 15.15 4.87 17.19
CA LEU A 290 16.44 5.48 17.58
C LEU A 290 16.47 6.98 17.38
N ARG A 291 15.94 7.47 16.26
CA ARG A 291 15.92 8.88 15.92
C ARG A 291 14.61 9.26 15.27
N GLU A 292 14.06 10.39 15.67
CA GLU A 292 12.85 10.96 15.10
C GLU A 292 13.16 12.13 14.16
N TRP A 293 12.28 12.32 13.19
CA TRP A 293 12.22 13.48 12.32
C TRP A 293 10.83 14.11 12.39
N HIS A 294 10.80 15.43 12.64
CA HIS A 294 9.58 16.22 12.67
C HIS A 294 9.27 16.75 11.27
N SER A 295 8.10 16.40 10.73
CA SER A 295 7.67 16.91 9.44
C SER A 295 7.27 18.39 9.53
N PRO A 296 7.96 19.30 8.82
CA PRO A 296 7.59 20.71 8.84
C PRO A 296 6.29 20.99 8.08
N ARG A 297 5.77 20.04 7.31
CA ARG A 297 4.53 20.19 6.54
C ARG A 297 3.29 19.77 7.30
N THR A 298 3.38 18.72 8.08
CA THR A 298 2.22 18.10 8.73
C THR A 298 2.27 18.20 10.26
N GLY A 299 3.45 18.49 10.82
CA GLY A 299 3.67 18.50 12.27
C GLY A 299 3.75 17.09 12.87
N THR A 300 3.87 16.06 12.02
CA THR A 300 3.95 14.66 12.47
C THR A 300 5.39 14.28 12.77
N ASP A 301 5.61 13.55 13.88
CA ASP A 301 6.89 12.98 14.23
C ASP A 301 6.97 11.54 13.74
N TYR A 302 8.05 11.21 13.01
CA TYR A 302 8.32 9.89 12.48
C TYR A 302 9.66 9.37 12.99
N PRO A 303 9.72 8.15 13.56
CA PRO A 303 10.99 7.50 13.88
C PRO A 303 11.67 7.00 12.61
N VAL A 304 12.59 7.77 12.05
CA VAL A 304 13.23 7.50 10.77
C VAL A 304 14.46 6.60 10.86
N GLU A 305 15.01 6.39 12.07
CA GLU A 305 16.03 5.37 12.34
C GLU A 305 15.55 4.37 13.37
N TRP A 306 15.82 3.10 13.11
CA TRP A 306 15.33 1.99 13.91
C TRP A 306 16.44 1.01 14.27
N ARG A 307 16.29 0.35 15.40
CA ARG A 307 16.95 -0.92 15.73
C ARG A 307 15.90 -2.02 15.72
N LEU A 308 16.17 -3.04 14.91
CA LEU A 308 15.35 -4.23 14.82
C LEU A 308 16.07 -5.40 15.46
N ARG A 309 15.39 -6.17 16.31
CA ARG A 309 15.83 -7.50 16.73
C ARG A 309 14.94 -8.52 16.02
N ILE A 310 15.53 -9.41 15.24
CA ILE A 310 14.84 -10.50 14.54
C ILE A 310 15.56 -11.80 14.90
N GLY A 311 14.98 -12.59 15.81
CA GLY A 311 15.67 -13.69 16.44
C GLY A 311 16.95 -13.22 17.16
N SER A 312 18.10 -13.72 16.74
CA SER A 312 19.41 -13.32 17.26
C SER A 312 20.05 -12.14 16.50
N ARG A 313 19.51 -11.71 15.35
CA ARG A 313 20.07 -10.61 14.55
C ARG A 313 19.67 -9.26 15.14
N GLN A 314 20.59 -8.31 15.11
CA GLN A 314 20.34 -6.90 15.42
C GLN A 314 20.68 -6.05 14.21
N ILE A 315 19.67 -5.42 13.63
CA ILE A 315 19.76 -4.65 12.40
C ILE A 315 19.38 -3.20 12.70
N SER A 316 20.25 -2.25 12.34
CA SER A 316 19.90 -0.83 12.38
C SER A 316 19.51 -0.34 10.99
N LEU A 317 18.40 0.42 10.92
CA LEU A 317 17.94 1.07 9.68
C LEU A 317 18.30 2.55 9.71
N ARG A 318 18.82 3.04 8.59
CA ARG A 318 19.11 4.47 8.38
C ARG A 318 18.46 4.92 7.06
N PRO A 319 17.70 6.04 7.06
CA PRO A 319 17.00 6.51 5.88
C PRO A 319 17.98 7.04 4.82
N LEU A 320 17.60 6.99 3.55
CA LEU A 320 18.30 7.67 2.46
C LEU A 320 18.29 9.19 2.65
N MET A 321 17.16 9.71 3.13
CA MET A 321 16.92 11.08 3.57
C MET A 321 15.76 11.09 4.56
N ASP A 322 15.64 12.12 5.39
CA ASP A 322 14.62 12.15 6.44
C ASP A 322 13.21 12.43 5.89
N ASP A 323 13.08 13.36 4.96
CA ASP A 323 11.80 13.75 4.39
C ASP A 323 11.35 12.79 3.29
N GLN A 324 10.80 11.65 3.71
CA GLN A 324 10.15 10.69 2.83
C GLN A 324 8.64 10.53 3.17
N GLU A 325 8.04 11.60 3.68
CA GLU A 325 6.61 11.66 3.97
C GLU A 325 5.78 11.73 2.68
N LEU A 326 4.77 10.85 2.58
CA LEU A 326 3.80 10.77 1.50
C LEU A 326 2.42 11.20 2.00
N ASP A 327 1.91 12.31 1.49
CA ASP A 327 0.57 12.78 1.78
C ASP A 327 -0.45 12.15 0.83
N SER A 328 -1.13 11.12 1.29
CA SER A 328 -2.17 10.40 0.54
C SER A 328 -3.59 10.71 1.01
N ARG A 329 -3.80 11.79 1.78
CA ARG A 329 -5.13 12.15 2.33
C ARG A 329 -6.21 12.34 1.27
N ARG A 330 -5.84 12.66 0.03
CA ARG A 330 -6.80 12.82 -1.08
C ARG A 330 -7.29 11.50 -1.68
N SER A 331 -6.59 10.41 -1.46
CA SER A 331 -6.93 9.07 -1.98
C SER A 331 -7.30 8.09 -0.85
N THR A 332 -6.39 7.83 0.08
CA THR A 332 -6.58 6.87 1.18
C THR A 332 -6.98 7.53 2.50
N GLY A 333 -6.96 8.87 2.59
CA GLY A 333 -7.32 9.61 3.80
C GLY A 333 -6.22 9.64 4.86
N THR A 334 -4.96 9.28 4.54
CA THR A 334 -3.90 9.14 5.54
C THR A 334 -2.56 9.71 5.10
N LEU A 335 -1.65 9.82 6.05
CA LEU A 335 -0.24 10.15 5.86
C LEU A 335 0.60 8.89 6.11
N TYR A 336 1.60 8.68 5.27
CA TYR A 336 2.62 7.64 5.39
C TYR A 336 4.00 8.29 5.48
N TRP A 337 4.96 7.59 6.09
CA TRP A 337 6.34 7.76 5.77
C TRP A 337 6.79 6.54 4.98
N GLU A 338 7.21 6.73 3.75
CA GLU A 338 7.54 5.70 2.77
C GLU A 338 8.96 5.93 2.29
N GLY A 339 9.90 5.20 2.85
CA GLY A 339 11.29 5.60 2.67
C GLY A 339 12.26 4.49 2.32
N ALA A 340 13.17 4.83 1.38
CA ALA A 340 14.37 4.05 1.11
C ALA A 340 15.29 4.08 2.33
N VAL A 341 15.71 2.89 2.80
CA VAL A 341 16.57 2.70 3.97
C VAL A 341 17.76 1.80 3.66
N ARG A 342 18.86 1.99 4.36
CA ARG A 342 20.02 1.09 4.44
C ARG A 342 19.96 0.32 5.73
N ALA A 343 20.36 -0.96 5.67
CA ALA A 343 20.40 -1.85 6.80
C ALA A 343 21.83 -2.14 7.22
N PHE A 344 22.10 -2.14 8.54
CA PHE A 344 23.41 -2.34 9.11
C PHE A 344 23.40 -3.38 10.23
N GLU A 345 24.44 -4.21 10.32
CA GLU A 345 24.81 -4.98 11.51
C GLU A 345 26.11 -4.37 12.08
N GLY A 346 26.00 -3.73 13.24
CA GLY A 346 27.04 -2.83 13.73
C GLY A 346 27.24 -1.68 12.74
N ASP A 347 28.49 -1.51 12.27
CA ASP A 347 28.84 -0.47 11.30
C ASP A 347 28.87 -0.98 9.84
N ARG A 348 28.64 -2.28 9.63
CA ARG A 348 28.68 -2.87 8.29
C ARG A 348 27.29 -2.75 7.63
N GLU A 349 27.20 -2.11 6.46
CA GLU A 349 26.03 -2.17 5.60
C GLU A 349 25.83 -3.62 5.15
N ILE A 350 24.63 -4.15 5.28
CA ILE A 350 24.26 -5.53 4.96
C ILE A 350 23.17 -5.62 3.91
N GLY A 351 22.64 -4.49 3.47
CA GLY A 351 21.58 -4.45 2.46
C GLY A 351 20.80 -3.15 2.44
N ARG A 352 19.84 -3.09 1.53
CA ARG A 352 18.99 -1.93 1.29
C ARG A 352 17.54 -2.37 1.09
N GLY A 353 16.61 -1.47 1.38
CA GLY A 353 15.21 -1.73 1.19
C GLY A 353 14.34 -0.52 1.44
N TYR A 354 13.13 -0.77 1.89
CA TYR A 354 12.15 0.25 2.22
C TYR A 354 11.57 0.03 3.61
N LEU A 355 11.26 1.14 4.27
CA LEU A 355 10.51 1.22 5.51
C LEU A 355 9.21 1.96 5.22
N GLU A 356 8.08 1.40 5.62
CA GLU A 356 6.77 2.04 5.59
C GLU A 356 6.27 2.22 7.01
N MET A 357 5.78 3.41 7.33
CA MET A 357 5.23 3.76 8.63
C MET A 357 3.88 4.43 8.46
N THR A 358 2.86 3.87 9.09
CA THR A 358 1.48 4.37 9.05
C THR A 358 0.95 4.69 10.44
N GLY A 359 -0.11 5.49 10.51
CA GLY A 359 -0.81 5.74 11.78
C GLY A 359 -0.09 6.67 12.76
N TYR A 360 0.92 7.41 12.34
CA TYR A 360 1.63 8.40 13.19
C TYR A 360 0.88 9.72 13.30
N ALA A 361 0.30 10.21 12.22
CA ALA A 361 -0.51 11.42 12.23
C ALA A 361 -1.92 11.17 12.81
N GLU A 362 -2.55 10.08 12.38
CA GLU A 362 -3.89 9.66 12.81
C GLU A 362 -4.05 8.15 12.60
N ARG A 363 -5.03 7.56 13.30
CA ARG A 363 -5.33 6.14 13.15
C ARG A 363 -5.66 5.80 11.71
N ILE A 364 -4.98 4.78 11.17
CA ILE A 364 -5.27 4.31 9.82
C ILE A 364 -6.63 3.61 9.75
N ARG A 365 -7.30 3.75 8.61
CA ARG A 365 -8.54 3.05 8.29
C ARG A 365 -8.36 2.32 6.97
N VAL A 366 -8.52 1.02 6.97
CA VAL A 366 -8.39 0.16 5.79
C VAL A 366 -9.76 -0.46 5.48
N GLY A 367 -10.35 -0.06 4.34
CA GLY A 367 -11.58 -0.66 3.80
C GLY A 367 -12.87 -0.02 4.27
#